data_8b0752a32f4dc632af270b3c33d0601f
#
_entry.id   8b0752a32f4dc632af270b3c33d0601f
#
_cell.length_a   1.000
_cell.length_b   1.000
_cell.length_c   1.000
_cell.angle_alpha   90.00
_cell.angle_beta   90.00
_cell.angle_gamma   90.00
#
_symmetry.space_group_name_H-M   'P 1'
#
loop_
_entity.id
_entity.type
_entity.pdbx_description
1 polymer ?
#
loop_
_entity_poly.entity_id
_entity_poly.type
_entity_poly.pdbx_seq_one_letter_code
_entity_poly.pdbx_strand_id
1 'polypeptide(L)'
;MERDSHTGWLRKQGLVQGRDLGPPGWPAQVLPPQAPDWEPSAVGWLFDLCPADYRAHEVLRRYPVVLARFAAGHVSSAVEAARVGIRTVRAELRGVVAPEVVDAAIAAYEREGRRLLQVGREIALVDAALRGERQVPRL
;
A
#
# COMPACT_ATOMS: atom_id res chain seq x y z
N MET A 1 -16.99 -24.56 7.39
CA MET A 1 -16.59 -24.29 7.30
C MET A 1 -16.07 -23.80 7.09
N GLU A 2 -15.68 -23.49 6.85
CA GLU A 2 -15.15 -22.99 6.72
C GLU A 2 -14.91 -22.53 6.02
N ARG A 3 -15.40 -22.16 5.57
CA ARG A 3 -15.18 -21.52 5.05
C ARG A 3 -14.59 -20.82 5.37
N ASP A 4 -14.77 -21.38 5.75
CA ASP A 4 -14.27 -20.54 6.38
C ASP A 4 -13.43 -19.79 5.88
N SER A 5 -13.50 -19.38 6.02
CA SER A 5 -12.74 -18.45 5.31
C SER A 5 -11.27 -18.83 5.34
N HIS A 6 -10.52 -18.28 4.41
CA HIS A 6 -9.10 -18.48 4.34
C HIS A 6 -8.41 -18.03 5.61
N THR A 7 -8.85 -16.90 6.15
CA THR A 7 -8.30 -16.38 7.40
C THR A 7 -8.50 -17.35 8.55
N GLY A 8 -9.69 -17.97 8.60
CA GLY A 8 -9.94 -18.94 9.65
C GLY A 8 -9.01 -20.12 9.56
N TRP A 9 -8.72 -20.57 8.35
CA TRP A 9 -7.82 -21.68 8.16
C TRP A 9 -6.40 -21.32 8.67
N LEU A 10 -5.93 -20.14 8.31
CA LEU A 10 -4.61 -19.71 8.74
C LEU A 10 -4.54 -19.61 10.26
N ARG A 11 -5.60 -19.15 10.89
CA ARG A 11 -5.61 -19.03 12.34
C ARG A 11 -5.50 -20.39 12.99
N LYS A 12 -6.19 -21.39 12.43
CA LYS A 12 -6.10 -22.73 12.94
C LYS A 12 -4.71 -23.30 12.86
N GLN A 13 -3.96 -22.88 11.86
CA GLN A 13 -2.59 -23.33 11.69
C GLN A 13 -1.62 -22.60 12.62
N GLY A 14 -2.11 -21.66 13.38
CA GLY A 14 -1.23 -20.87 14.22
C GLY A 14 -0.39 -19.88 13.47
N LEU A 15 -0.77 -19.61 12.23
CA LEU A 15 -0.01 -18.70 11.37
C LEU A 15 -0.47 -17.26 11.48
N VAL A 16 -1.69 -17.04 11.96
CA VAL A 16 -2.24 -15.69 12.08
C VAL A 16 -2.55 -15.45 13.53
N GLN A 17 -1.64 -14.79 14.19
CA GLN A 17 -1.79 -14.39 15.58
C GLN A 17 -1.58 -12.90 15.65
N GLY A 18 -2.09 -12.27 16.68
CA GLY A 18 -1.91 -10.84 16.83
C GLY A 18 -0.46 -10.42 16.74
N ARG A 19 0.39 -11.11 17.50
CA ARG A 19 1.80 -10.77 17.52
C ARG A 19 2.52 -11.18 16.25
N ASP A 20 1.94 -12.09 15.47
CA ASP A 20 2.54 -12.58 14.25
C ASP A 20 2.16 -11.78 13.01
N LEU A 21 1.32 -10.78 13.17
CA LEU A 21 0.86 -9.96 12.06
C LEU A 21 1.71 -8.73 11.83
N GLY A 22 2.75 -8.57 12.64
CA GLY A 22 3.59 -7.40 12.53
C GLY A 22 3.07 -6.24 13.37
N PRO A 23 3.68 -5.08 13.23
CA PRO A 23 3.28 -3.89 14.00
C PRO A 23 1.86 -3.46 13.65
N PRO A 24 1.22 -2.71 14.53
CA PRO A 24 -0.09 -2.15 14.19
C PRO A 24 -0.03 -1.38 12.90
N GLY A 25 -0.99 -1.62 12.01
CA GLY A 25 -1.04 -0.97 10.72
C GLY A 25 -0.22 -1.65 9.63
N TRP A 26 0.45 -2.75 9.95
CA TRP A 26 1.27 -3.49 8.98
C TRP A 26 0.39 -4.00 7.84
N PRO A 27 0.85 -3.90 6.57
CA PRO A 27 0.04 -4.37 5.45
C PRO A 27 -0.18 -5.87 5.53
N ALA A 28 -1.42 -6.27 5.27
CA ALA A 28 -1.79 -7.67 5.38
C ALA A 28 -1.10 -8.55 4.36
N GLN A 29 -0.67 -7.99 3.25
CA GLN A 29 -0.06 -8.73 2.16
C GLN A 29 1.42 -9.00 2.35
N VAL A 30 2.02 -8.44 3.41
CA VAL A 30 3.46 -8.56 3.67
C VAL A 30 3.65 -9.38 4.94
N LEU A 31 4.55 -10.35 4.89
CA LEU A 31 4.86 -11.14 6.08
C LEU A 31 5.41 -10.23 7.17
N PRO A 32 5.21 -10.61 8.44
CA PRO A 32 5.76 -9.80 9.54
C PRO A 32 7.27 -9.66 9.43
N PRO A 33 7.84 -8.57 9.95
CA PRO A 33 9.27 -8.28 9.72
C PRO A 33 10.24 -9.32 10.22
N GLN A 34 9.84 -10.15 11.19
CA GLN A 34 10.75 -11.16 11.71
C GLN A 34 10.58 -12.53 11.05
N ALA A 35 9.60 -12.64 10.15
CA ALA A 35 9.34 -13.92 9.49
C ALA A 35 10.40 -14.20 8.44
N PRO A 36 10.74 -15.47 8.20
CA PRO A 36 11.56 -15.81 7.05
C PRO A 36 10.88 -15.32 5.78
N ASP A 37 11.67 -14.86 4.83
CA ASP A 37 11.15 -14.42 3.54
C ASP A 37 10.25 -13.19 3.62
N TRP A 38 10.32 -12.45 4.72
CA TRP A 38 9.48 -11.24 4.79
C TRP A 38 9.95 -10.19 3.78
N GLU A 39 11.28 -10.05 3.60
CA GLU A 39 11.77 -9.04 2.65
C GLU A 39 11.33 -9.32 1.21
N PRO A 40 11.44 -10.56 0.71
CA PRO A 40 10.89 -10.83 -0.62
C PRO A 40 9.39 -10.51 -0.73
N SER A 41 8.62 -10.79 0.32
CA SER A 41 7.19 -10.46 0.29
C SER A 41 6.98 -8.95 0.24
N ALA A 42 7.82 -8.19 0.97
CA ALA A 42 7.74 -6.74 0.95
C ALA A 42 8.11 -6.19 -0.43
N VAL A 43 9.15 -6.74 -1.05
CA VAL A 43 9.58 -6.29 -2.37
C VAL A 43 8.48 -6.52 -3.40
N GLY A 44 7.87 -7.71 -3.38
CA GLY A 44 6.77 -8.00 -4.30
C GLY A 44 5.62 -7.04 -4.12
N TRP A 45 5.24 -6.79 -2.87
CA TRP A 45 4.14 -5.89 -2.56
C TRP A 45 4.45 -4.46 -3.02
N LEU A 46 5.68 -3.99 -2.77
CA LEU A 46 6.06 -2.64 -3.19
C LEU A 46 6.00 -2.49 -4.70
N PHE A 47 6.51 -3.48 -5.44
CA PHE A 47 6.44 -3.43 -6.89
C PHE A 47 5.00 -3.42 -7.39
N ASP A 48 4.11 -4.17 -6.72
CA ASP A 48 2.71 -4.20 -7.11
C ASP A 48 2.03 -2.85 -6.93
N LEU A 49 2.57 -1.99 -6.09
CA LEU A 49 2.04 -0.63 -5.90
C LEU A 49 2.54 0.34 -6.95
N CYS A 50 3.53 -0.04 -7.71
CA CYS A 50 4.19 0.85 -8.66
C CYS A 50 3.81 0.52 -10.09
N PRO A 51 4.02 1.46 -11.02
CA PRO A 51 3.87 1.12 -12.43
C PRO A 51 4.74 -0.07 -12.80
N ALA A 52 4.23 -0.89 -13.71
CA ALA A 52 4.90 -2.14 -14.06
C ALA A 52 6.30 -1.92 -14.61
N ASP A 53 6.53 -0.81 -15.30
CA ASP A 53 7.83 -0.55 -15.89
C ASP A 53 8.90 -0.20 -14.87
N TYR A 54 8.52 0.06 -13.61
CA TYR A 54 9.55 0.24 -12.56
C TYR A 54 10.38 -1.03 -12.40
N ARG A 55 9.82 -2.18 -12.74
CA ARG A 55 10.56 -3.45 -12.61
C ARG A 55 11.77 -3.53 -13.53
N ALA A 56 11.87 -2.66 -14.52
CA ALA A 56 13.02 -2.63 -15.40
C ALA A 56 14.26 -1.99 -14.76
N HIS A 57 14.08 -1.28 -13.65
CA HIS A 57 15.20 -0.58 -13.02
C HIS A 57 15.92 -1.51 -12.05
N GLU A 58 17.15 -1.86 -12.37
CA GLU A 58 17.89 -2.81 -11.55
C GLU A 58 18.08 -2.28 -10.13
N VAL A 59 18.26 -0.97 -9.96
CA VAL A 59 18.48 -0.40 -8.64
C VAL A 59 17.28 -0.67 -7.73
N LEU A 60 16.07 -0.72 -8.28
CA LEU A 60 14.88 -0.99 -7.49
C LEU A 60 14.80 -2.47 -7.12
N ARG A 61 15.28 -3.33 -7.99
CA ARG A 61 15.27 -4.75 -7.69
C ARG A 61 16.34 -5.12 -6.67
N ARG A 62 17.45 -4.39 -6.67
CA ARG A 62 18.58 -4.73 -5.79
C ARG A 62 18.51 -4.08 -4.43
N TYR A 63 17.83 -2.94 -4.32
CA TYR A 63 17.85 -2.17 -3.08
C TYR A 63 16.43 -1.87 -2.63
N PRO A 64 15.87 -2.73 -1.77
CA PRO A 64 14.47 -2.57 -1.35
C PRO A 64 14.16 -1.21 -0.73
N VAL A 65 15.13 -0.58 -0.05
CA VAL A 65 14.91 0.74 0.53
C VAL A 65 14.71 1.77 -0.56
N VAL A 66 15.44 1.65 -1.68
CA VAL A 66 15.25 2.55 -2.81
C VAL A 66 13.87 2.32 -3.43
N LEU A 67 13.49 1.06 -3.56
CA LEU A 67 12.15 0.73 -4.07
C LEU A 67 11.07 1.32 -3.19
N ALA A 68 11.21 1.22 -1.87
CA ALA A 68 10.23 1.77 -0.95
C ALA A 68 10.11 3.29 -1.14
N ARG A 69 11.22 3.98 -1.37
CA ARG A 69 11.18 5.41 -1.62
C ARG A 69 10.45 5.73 -2.92
N PHE A 70 10.70 4.95 -3.98
CA PHE A 70 10.00 5.15 -5.24
C PHE A 70 8.51 4.88 -5.08
N ALA A 71 8.15 3.82 -4.35
CA ALA A 71 6.74 3.51 -4.12
C ALA A 71 6.05 4.62 -3.33
N ALA A 72 6.72 5.13 -2.29
CA ALA A 72 6.15 6.23 -1.50
C ALA A 72 5.92 7.47 -2.36
N GLY A 73 6.86 7.78 -3.24
CA GLY A 73 6.72 8.92 -4.13
C GLY A 73 5.57 8.75 -5.10
N HIS A 74 5.45 7.55 -5.66
CA HIS A 74 4.37 7.25 -6.59
C HIS A 74 3.01 7.39 -5.89
N VAL A 75 2.87 6.81 -4.71
CA VAL A 75 1.60 6.87 -3.97
C VAL A 75 1.29 8.30 -3.56
N SER A 76 2.30 9.05 -3.12
CA SER A 76 2.10 10.45 -2.75
C SER A 76 1.60 11.27 -3.94
N SER A 77 2.17 11.04 -5.12
CA SER A 77 1.72 11.72 -6.34
C SER A 77 0.29 11.35 -6.67
N ALA A 78 -0.08 10.08 -6.47
CA ALA A 78 -1.44 9.64 -6.74
C ALA A 78 -2.44 10.29 -5.78
N VAL A 79 -2.05 10.48 -4.50
CA VAL A 79 -2.90 11.19 -3.56
C VAL A 79 -3.13 12.62 -4.04
N GLU A 80 -2.09 13.28 -4.49
CA GLU A 80 -2.23 14.65 -4.97
C GLU A 80 -3.09 14.70 -6.23
N ALA A 81 -2.94 13.72 -7.13
CA ALA A 81 -3.79 13.65 -8.31
C ALA A 81 -5.26 13.51 -7.92
N ALA A 82 -5.57 12.73 -6.89
CA ALA A 82 -6.95 12.58 -6.44
C ALA A 82 -7.46 13.91 -5.89
N ARG A 83 -6.63 14.64 -5.16
CA ARG A 83 -7.05 15.95 -4.64
C ARG A 83 -7.35 16.93 -5.74
N VAL A 84 -6.49 16.96 -6.77
CA VAL A 84 -6.71 17.83 -7.91
C VAL A 84 -7.99 17.42 -8.63
N GLY A 85 -8.20 16.11 -8.80
CA GLY A 85 -9.41 15.62 -9.47
C GLY A 85 -10.67 16.07 -8.76
N ILE A 86 -10.70 15.97 -7.43
CA ILE A 86 -11.85 16.41 -6.66
C ILE A 86 -12.15 17.88 -6.93
N ARG A 87 -11.09 18.72 -7.00
CA ARG A 87 -11.29 20.15 -7.17
C ARG A 87 -11.71 20.54 -8.58
N THR A 88 -11.33 19.75 -9.58
CA THR A 88 -11.44 20.22 -10.96
C THR A 88 -12.44 19.46 -11.81
N VAL A 89 -12.84 18.23 -11.40
CA VAL A 89 -13.61 17.37 -12.29
C VAL A 89 -14.96 17.99 -12.65
N ARG A 90 -15.60 18.70 -11.70
CA ARG A 90 -16.92 19.26 -11.97
C ARG A 90 -16.86 20.28 -13.09
N ALA A 91 -15.88 21.16 -13.05
CA ALA A 91 -15.73 22.17 -14.08
C ALA A 91 -15.31 21.56 -15.41
N GLU A 92 -14.40 20.59 -15.37
CA GLU A 92 -13.85 20.02 -16.59
C GLU A 92 -14.85 19.15 -17.33
N LEU A 93 -15.76 18.49 -16.61
CA LEU A 93 -16.72 17.59 -17.25
C LEU A 93 -18.11 18.17 -17.37
N ARG A 94 -18.29 19.43 -17.03
CA ARG A 94 -19.59 20.06 -17.14
C ARG A 94 -20.04 20.03 -18.59
N GLY A 95 -21.25 19.51 -18.82
CA GLY A 95 -21.78 19.41 -20.15
C GLY A 95 -21.23 18.25 -20.97
N VAL A 96 -20.23 17.52 -20.43
CA VAL A 96 -19.68 16.36 -21.11
C VAL A 96 -20.37 15.09 -20.64
N VAL A 97 -20.63 14.99 -19.34
CA VAL A 97 -21.36 13.86 -18.76
C VAL A 97 -22.45 14.42 -17.85
N ALA A 98 -23.40 13.56 -17.47
CA ALA A 98 -24.50 13.97 -16.61
C ALA A 98 -23.98 14.33 -15.23
N PRO A 99 -24.67 15.25 -14.51
CA PRO A 99 -24.21 15.66 -13.18
C PRO A 99 -24.02 14.54 -12.19
N GLU A 100 -24.86 13.51 -12.24
CA GLU A 100 -24.72 12.38 -11.33
C GLU A 100 -23.48 11.56 -11.63
N VAL A 101 -22.99 11.58 -12.87
CA VAL A 101 -21.73 10.94 -13.21
C VAL A 101 -20.57 11.71 -12.59
N VAL A 102 -20.64 13.04 -12.59
CA VAL A 102 -19.63 13.88 -11.94
C VAL A 102 -19.61 13.58 -10.45
N ASP A 103 -20.78 13.48 -9.82
CA ASP A 103 -20.85 13.15 -8.39
C ASP A 103 -20.22 11.79 -8.10
N ALA A 104 -20.47 10.81 -8.96
CA ALA A 104 -19.87 9.49 -8.79
C ALA A 104 -18.36 9.54 -8.97
N ALA A 105 -17.88 10.38 -9.89
CA ALA A 105 -16.44 10.54 -10.09
C ALA A 105 -15.78 11.16 -8.87
N ILE A 106 -16.43 12.15 -8.26
CA ILE A 106 -15.89 12.76 -7.04
C ILE A 106 -15.83 11.73 -5.93
N ALA A 107 -16.88 10.92 -5.76
CA ALA A 107 -16.89 9.88 -4.75
C ALA A 107 -15.77 8.87 -5.00
N ALA A 108 -15.50 8.55 -6.26
CA ALA A 108 -14.41 7.63 -6.59
C ALA A 108 -13.06 8.23 -6.24
N TYR A 109 -12.84 9.51 -6.54
CA TYR A 109 -11.60 10.17 -6.14
C TYR A 109 -11.42 10.17 -4.64
N GLU A 110 -12.50 10.44 -3.90
CA GLU A 110 -12.42 10.47 -2.44
C GLU A 110 -12.07 9.09 -1.87
N ARG A 111 -12.70 8.06 -2.40
CA ARG A 111 -12.44 6.69 -1.95
C ARG A 111 -11.01 6.28 -2.27
N GLU A 112 -10.56 6.60 -3.48
CA GLU A 112 -9.21 6.27 -3.88
C GLU A 112 -8.19 7.05 -3.06
N GLY A 113 -8.46 8.31 -2.78
CA GLY A 113 -7.55 9.10 -1.95
C GLY A 113 -7.37 8.52 -0.56
N ARG A 114 -8.48 8.06 0.05
CA ARG A 114 -8.39 7.43 1.37
C ARG A 114 -7.59 6.15 1.33
N ARG A 115 -7.81 5.33 0.28
CA ARG A 115 -7.07 4.09 0.11
C ARG A 115 -5.57 4.36 -0.02
N LEU A 116 -5.23 5.36 -0.84
CA LEU A 116 -3.82 5.69 -1.07
C LEU A 116 -3.15 6.25 0.16
N LEU A 117 -3.86 7.03 0.97
CA LEU A 117 -3.29 7.51 2.22
C LEU A 117 -2.96 6.35 3.16
N GLN A 118 -3.85 5.35 3.21
CA GLN A 118 -3.57 4.17 4.03
C GLN A 118 -2.37 3.41 3.49
N VAL A 119 -2.28 3.24 2.18
CA VAL A 119 -1.14 2.56 1.57
C VAL A 119 0.15 3.33 1.90
N GLY A 120 0.11 4.65 1.86
CA GLY A 120 1.29 5.45 2.20
C GLY A 120 1.76 5.19 3.63
N ARG A 121 0.83 5.04 4.57
CA ARG A 121 1.21 4.70 5.94
C ARG A 121 1.83 3.32 6.02
N GLU A 122 1.30 2.37 5.25
CA GLU A 122 1.85 1.02 5.23
C GLU A 122 3.25 0.99 4.63
N ILE A 123 3.48 1.77 3.57
CA ILE A 123 4.82 1.86 2.99
C ILE A 123 5.81 2.40 4.01
N ALA A 124 5.40 3.39 4.80
CA ALA A 124 6.30 3.97 5.80
C ALA A 124 6.72 2.91 6.83
N LEU A 125 5.78 2.04 7.24
CA LEU A 125 6.11 0.97 8.18
C LEU A 125 7.07 -0.04 7.56
N VAL A 126 6.82 -0.42 6.31
CA VAL A 126 7.68 -1.38 5.62
C VAL A 126 9.07 -0.77 5.41
N ASP A 127 9.13 0.50 5.02
CA ASP A 127 10.41 1.18 4.84
C ASP A 127 11.22 1.19 6.14
N ALA A 128 10.59 1.52 7.25
CA ALA A 128 11.29 1.51 8.53
C ALA A 128 11.83 0.13 8.86
N ALA A 129 11.04 -0.90 8.60
CA ALA A 129 11.49 -2.26 8.85
C ALA A 129 12.64 -2.66 7.93
N LEU A 130 12.59 -2.23 6.66
CA LEU A 130 13.67 -2.52 5.72
C LEU A 130 14.98 -1.87 6.17
N ARG A 131 14.89 -0.72 6.80
CA ARG A 131 16.08 -0.04 7.33
C ARG A 131 16.52 -0.61 8.67
N GLY A 132 15.77 -1.53 9.25
CA GLY A 132 16.10 -2.12 10.52
C GLY A 132 15.86 -1.21 11.72
N GLU A 133 15.18 -0.11 11.53
CA GLU A 133 15.02 0.88 12.60
C GLU A 133 14.28 0.33 13.79
N ARG A 134 13.26 -0.49 13.54
CA ARG A 134 12.46 -1.04 14.61
C ARG A 134 13.12 -2.17 15.33
N GLN A 135 14.17 -2.72 14.76
CA GLN A 135 14.85 -3.85 15.35
C GLN A 135 16.02 -3.43 16.23
N VAL A 136 16.29 -2.13 16.25
CA VAL A 136 17.35 -1.60 17.11
C VAL A 136 16.69 -1.28 18.45
N PRO A 137 17.16 -1.91 19.55
CA PRO A 137 16.56 -1.64 20.85
C PRO A 137 16.66 -0.17 21.22
N ARG A 138 15.64 0.31 21.88
CA ARG A 138 15.67 1.65 22.44
C ARG A 138 16.17 1.56 23.87
N LEU A 139 17.23 2.20 24.12
CA LEU A 139 17.87 2.14 25.44
C LEU A 139 17.59 3.38 26.24
#